data_482a51fd8e84e3d953540b045360a53a
#
_entry.id   482a51fd8e84e3d953540b045360a53a
#
_cell.length_a   1.000
_cell.length_b   1.000
_cell.length_c   1.000
_cell.angle_alpha   90.00
_cell.angle_beta   90.00
_cell.angle_gamma   90.00
#
_symmetry.space_group_name_H-M   'P 1'
#
loop_
_entity.id
_entity.type
_entity.pdbx_description
1 polymer ?
#
loop_
_entity_poly.entity_id
_entity_poly.type
_entity_poly.pdbx_seq_one_letter_code
_entity_poly.pdbx_strand_id
1 'polypeptide(L)'
;FKVKMPSKVKKKILKLKESSTLVINEKSKELISKGKKVYQFGFGQSPFPVPEKIVEALKKNAHRKEYLPIQGLPKLRENISKYLFKRTGKDYPKENILITPGSKEAMLLIHIAFNGEIIIPAPGWVSYEPQAEIGSNRVHWLETSRSNNWFPTGKELEKKIKLIGKNKNLILIINSPNNPSGAV
;
A
#
# COMPACT_ATOMS: atom_id res chain seq x y z
N PHE A 1 26.55 9.12 2.69
CA PHE A 1 27.31 7.93 3.11
C PHE A 1 27.07 6.80 2.13
N LYS A 2 28.03 6.47 1.23
CA LYS A 2 27.98 5.23 0.44
C LYS A 2 28.45 4.09 1.35
N VAL A 3 27.52 3.46 2.03
CA VAL A 3 27.81 2.20 2.73
C VAL A 3 28.08 1.15 1.65
N LYS A 4 29.30 0.60 1.64
CA LYS A 4 29.66 -0.51 0.75
C LYS A 4 28.93 -1.74 1.26
N MET A 5 27.75 -2.04 0.71
CA MET A 5 26.91 -3.16 1.13
C MET A 5 27.62 -4.49 0.88
N PRO A 6 27.56 -5.43 1.83
CA PRO A 6 28.20 -6.73 1.66
C PRO A 6 27.61 -7.48 0.46
N SER A 7 28.46 -8.25 -0.23
CA SER A 7 28.08 -9.08 -1.40
C SER A 7 26.99 -10.11 -1.15
N LYS A 8 26.59 -10.32 0.11
CA LYS A 8 25.57 -11.27 0.57
C LYS A 8 24.13 -10.76 0.41
N VAL A 9 23.93 -9.48 0.10
CA VAL A 9 22.57 -8.90 -0.12
C VAL A 9 22.17 -9.14 -1.57
N LYS A 10 20.91 -9.53 -1.77
CA LYS A 10 20.33 -9.76 -3.11
C LYS A 10 20.48 -8.48 -3.96
N LYS A 11 20.96 -8.62 -5.20
CA LYS A 11 21.19 -7.47 -6.11
C LYS A 11 19.96 -6.59 -6.31
N LYS A 12 18.75 -7.17 -6.31
CA LYS A 12 17.49 -6.43 -6.44
C LYS A 12 17.25 -5.49 -5.25
N ILE A 13 17.64 -5.90 -4.03
CA ILE A 13 17.49 -5.07 -2.82
C ILE A 13 18.47 -3.89 -2.85
N LEU A 14 19.67 -4.12 -3.36
CA LEU A 14 20.68 -3.05 -3.51
C LEU A 14 20.29 -1.96 -4.52
N LYS A 15 19.35 -2.26 -5.42
CA LYS A 15 18.84 -1.32 -6.43
C LYS A 15 17.64 -0.50 -5.93
N LEU A 16 17.03 -0.89 -4.83
CA LEU A 16 15.89 -0.15 -4.27
C LEU A 16 16.36 1.26 -3.88
N LYS A 17 15.59 2.24 -4.33
CA LYS A 17 15.80 3.64 -3.96
C LYS A 17 15.21 3.91 -2.58
N GLU A 18 15.76 4.86 -1.86
CA GLU A 18 15.15 5.36 -0.64
C GLU A 18 13.74 5.93 -0.92
N SER A 19 12.86 5.80 0.07
CA SER A 19 11.52 6.36 -0.05
C SER A 19 11.59 7.87 -0.21
N SER A 20 11.11 8.40 -1.33
CA SER A 20 11.09 9.84 -1.61
C SER A 20 10.36 10.63 -0.52
N THR A 21 9.33 10.07 0.10
CA THR A 21 8.59 10.70 1.21
C THR A 21 9.44 10.83 2.46
N LEU A 22 10.29 9.84 2.77
CA LEU A 22 11.23 9.92 3.90
C LEU A 22 12.31 10.97 3.65
N VAL A 23 12.92 10.96 2.46
CA VAL A 23 13.94 11.94 2.06
C VAL A 23 13.40 13.37 2.13
N ILE A 24 12.18 13.61 1.61
CA ILE A 24 11.52 14.93 1.68
C ILE A 24 11.28 15.35 3.13
N ASN A 25 10.85 14.42 4.00
CA ASN A 25 10.60 14.72 5.40
C ASN A 25 11.90 15.08 6.16
N GLU A 26 12.97 14.33 5.95
CA GLU A 26 14.30 14.62 6.53
C GLU A 26 14.81 15.97 6.06
N LYS A 27 14.67 16.27 4.76
CA LYS A 27 15.05 17.57 4.21
C LYS A 27 14.23 18.71 4.78
N SER A 28 12.94 18.50 4.99
CA SER A 28 12.06 19.48 5.62
C SER A 28 12.50 19.78 7.07
N LYS A 29 12.81 18.75 7.85
CA LYS A 29 13.34 18.90 9.22
C LYS A 29 14.67 19.66 9.25
N GLU A 30 15.59 19.33 8.34
CA GLU A 30 16.88 20.04 8.20
C GLU A 30 16.67 21.54 7.91
N LEU A 31 15.77 21.89 7.00
CA LEU A 31 15.47 23.27 6.67
C LEU A 31 14.84 24.04 7.84
N ILE A 32 13.93 23.41 8.57
CA ILE A 32 13.29 23.99 9.76
C ILE A 32 14.34 24.24 10.85
N SER A 33 15.26 23.29 11.08
CA SER A 33 16.34 23.45 12.07
C SER A 33 17.30 24.61 11.74
N LYS A 34 17.37 24.99 10.44
CA LYS A 34 18.11 26.16 9.95
C LYS A 34 17.28 27.46 9.97
N GLY A 35 16.14 27.48 10.65
CA GLY A 35 15.26 28.64 10.76
C GLY A 35 14.45 28.98 9.51
N LYS A 36 14.42 28.11 8.51
CA LYS A 36 13.64 28.34 7.28
C LYS A 36 12.18 28.00 7.50
N LYS A 37 11.26 28.84 6.98
CA LYS A 37 9.82 28.53 6.93
C LYS A 37 9.59 27.43 5.88
N VAL A 38 9.04 26.29 6.30
CA VAL A 38 8.75 25.14 5.43
C VAL A 38 7.29 24.74 5.56
N TYR A 39 6.60 24.65 4.45
CA TYR A 39 5.26 24.06 4.36
C TYR A 39 5.38 22.56 4.08
N GLN A 40 4.99 21.74 5.06
CA GLN A 40 5.19 20.28 5.00
C GLN A 40 4.02 19.58 4.29
N PHE A 41 4.24 19.17 3.06
CA PHE A 41 3.29 18.37 2.28
C PHE A 41 3.83 16.95 1.96
N GLY A 42 4.92 16.53 2.61
CA GLY A 42 5.58 15.25 2.33
C GLY A 42 4.88 14.04 2.96
N PHE A 43 4.17 14.22 4.07
CA PHE A 43 3.43 13.17 4.76
C PHE A 43 1.94 13.47 4.82
N GLY A 44 1.13 12.50 4.34
CA GLY A 44 -0.31 12.51 4.54
C GLY A 44 -0.71 11.86 5.86
N GLN A 45 -0.29 12.44 6.99
CA GLN A 45 -0.71 11.97 8.30
C GLN A 45 -1.99 12.65 8.74
N SER A 46 -2.95 11.88 9.30
CA SER A 46 -4.18 12.46 9.87
C SER A 46 -3.84 13.48 10.97
N PRO A 47 -4.39 14.70 10.93
CA PRO A 47 -4.20 15.69 11.97
C PRO A 47 -5.07 15.42 13.21
N PHE A 48 -6.01 14.49 13.12
CA PHE A 48 -6.93 14.19 14.21
C PHE A 48 -6.31 13.21 15.21
N PRO A 49 -6.58 13.38 16.52
CA PRO A 49 -6.15 12.40 17.52
C PRO A 49 -6.85 11.06 17.32
N VAL A 50 -6.25 10.01 17.88
CA VAL A 50 -6.91 8.69 17.93
C VAL A 50 -8.18 8.81 18.79
N PRO A 51 -9.35 8.34 18.33
CA PRO A 51 -10.57 8.40 19.12
C PRO A 51 -10.41 7.72 20.49
N GLU A 52 -10.89 8.39 21.56
CA GLU A 52 -10.69 7.93 22.94
C GLU A 52 -11.15 6.48 23.18
N LYS A 53 -12.28 6.07 22.59
CA LYS A 53 -12.77 4.69 22.66
C LYS A 53 -11.74 3.66 22.19
N ILE A 54 -10.91 4.01 21.19
CA ILE A 54 -9.85 3.12 20.69
C ILE A 54 -8.70 3.09 21.68
N VAL A 55 -8.32 4.26 22.21
CA VAL A 55 -7.26 4.37 23.24
C VAL A 55 -7.62 3.56 24.48
N GLU A 56 -8.84 3.71 24.97
CA GLU A 56 -9.35 2.94 26.13
C GLU A 56 -9.39 1.42 25.86
N ALA A 57 -9.87 1.03 24.67
CA ALA A 57 -9.89 -0.38 24.28
C ALA A 57 -8.47 -0.97 24.23
N LEU A 58 -7.48 -0.22 23.73
CA LEU A 58 -6.08 -0.64 23.72
C LEU A 58 -5.56 -0.82 25.15
N LYS A 59 -5.73 0.20 26.00
CA LYS A 59 -5.34 0.13 27.43
C LYS A 59 -5.95 -1.09 28.12
N LYS A 60 -7.26 -1.32 27.95
CA LYS A 60 -7.99 -2.43 28.55
C LYS A 60 -7.48 -3.81 28.09
N ASN A 61 -6.96 -3.92 26.88
CA ASN A 61 -6.53 -5.19 26.30
C ASN A 61 -5.00 -5.34 26.18
N ALA A 62 -4.21 -4.36 26.62
CA ALA A 62 -2.75 -4.36 26.51
C ALA A 62 -2.07 -5.53 27.27
N HIS A 63 -2.73 -6.09 28.27
CA HIS A 63 -2.22 -7.24 29.05
C HIS A 63 -2.37 -8.59 28.33
N ARG A 64 -3.14 -8.65 27.25
CA ARG A 64 -3.36 -9.89 26.50
C ARG A 64 -2.08 -10.29 25.78
N LYS A 65 -1.68 -11.54 25.94
CA LYS A 65 -0.41 -12.10 25.44
C LYS A 65 -0.59 -13.34 24.57
N GLU A 66 -1.82 -13.79 24.41
CA GLU A 66 -2.15 -15.03 23.69
C GLU A 66 -1.84 -14.90 22.20
N TYR A 67 -1.31 -15.96 21.60
CA TYR A 67 -1.19 -16.07 20.16
C TYR A 67 -2.57 -16.12 19.51
N LEU A 68 -2.74 -15.35 18.46
CA LEU A 68 -3.95 -15.37 17.63
C LEU A 68 -3.80 -16.38 16.50
N PRO A 69 -4.94 -16.85 15.92
CA PRO A 69 -4.91 -17.55 14.64
C PRO A 69 -4.19 -16.72 13.56
N ILE A 70 -3.52 -17.38 12.61
CA ILE A 70 -2.75 -16.74 11.52
C ILE A 70 -3.60 -15.69 10.77
N GLN A 71 -4.88 -15.98 10.59
CA GLN A 71 -5.80 -15.06 9.91
C GLN A 71 -6.22 -13.84 10.76
N GLY A 72 -5.81 -13.80 12.04
CA GLY A 72 -6.19 -12.76 12.98
C GLY A 72 -7.39 -13.11 13.86
N LEU A 73 -7.76 -12.20 14.76
CA LEU A 73 -8.81 -12.39 15.76
C LEU A 73 -10.17 -12.74 15.10
N PRO A 74 -10.75 -13.92 15.39
CA PRO A 74 -12.00 -14.37 14.75
C PRO A 74 -13.14 -13.37 14.88
N LYS A 75 -13.30 -12.75 16.05
CA LYS A 75 -14.33 -11.75 16.31
C LYS A 75 -14.15 -10.48 15.48
N LEU A 76 -12.91 -10.06 15.24
CA LEU A 76 -12.62 -8.92 14.37
C LEU A 76 -13.00 -9.22 12.92
N ARG A 77 -12.63 -10.40 12.43
CA ARG A 77 -12.97 -10.84 11.05
C ARG A 77 -14.49 -10.94 10.86
N GLU A 78 -15.22 -11.48 11.84
CA GLU A 78 -16.69 -11.51 11.82
C GLU A 78 -17.29 -10.10 11.75
N ASN A 79 -16.79 -9.18 12.57
CA ASN A 79 -17.29 -7.79 12.58
C ASN A 79 -16.96 -7.06 11.28
N ILE A 80 -15.80 -7.31 10.66
CA ILE A 80 -15.44 -6.77 9.35
C ILE A 80 -16.40 -7.32 8.27
N SER A 81 -16.68 -8.61 8.27
CA SER A 81 -17.67 -9.23 7.37
C SER A 81 -19.03 -8.53 7.46
N LYS A 82 -19.56 -8.37 8.66
CA LYS A 82 -20.84 -7.65 8.90
C LYS A 82 -20.78 -6.18 8.44
N TYR A 83 -19.68 -5.50 8.72
CA TYR A 83 -19.48 -4.11 8.29
C TYR A 83 -19.47 -3.98 6.76
N LEU A 84 -18.74 -4.85 6.08
CA LEU A 84 -18.67 -4.86 4.62
C LEU A 84 -20.03 -5.16 4.00
N PHE A 85 -20.77 -6.15 4.54
CA PHE A 85 -22.13 -6.45 4.09
C PHE A 85 -23.06 -5.23 4.23
N LYS A 86 -23.05 -4.59 5.40
CA LYS A 86 -23.87 -3.38 5.63
C LYS A 86 -23.52 -2.26 4.66
N ARG A 87 -22.26 -2.13 4.27
CA ARG A 87 -21.77 -1.04 3.42
C ARG A 87 -21.97 -1.29 1.93
N THR A 88 -21.82 -2.52 1.48
CA THR A 88 -21.76 -2.88 0.05
C THR A 88 -22.91 -3.75 -0.43
N GLY A 89 -23.68 -4.32 0.48
CA GLY A 89 -24.70 -5.35 0.18
C GLY A 89 -24.13 -6.70 -0.25
N LYS A 90 -22.80 -6.85 -0.27
CA LYS A 90 -22.13 -8.09 -0.69
C LYS A 90 -21.63 -8.87 0.52
N ASP A 91 -21.79 -10.20 0.45
CA ASP A 91 -21.27 -11.08 1.47
C ASP A 91 -19.75 -11.33 1.28
N TYR A 92 -19.01 -11.11 2.36
CA TYR A 92 -17.58 -11.42 2.49
C TYR A 92 -17.41 -12.32 3.70
N PRO A 93 -17.42 -13.64 3.54
CA PRO A 93 -17.25 -14.58 4.63
C PRO A 93 -15.99 -14.29 5.44
N LYS A 94 -16.07 -14.44 6.76
CA LYS A 94 -14.91 -14.18 7.65
C LYS A 94 -13.68 -15.03 7.30
N GLU A 95 -13.88 -16.16 6.65
CA GLU A 95 -12.84 -17.07 6.16
C GLU A 95 -11.98 -16.42 5.06
N ASN A 96 -12.57 -15.47 4.33
CA ASN A 96 -11.89 -14.72 3.25
C ASN A 96 -11.26 -13.41 3.76
N ILE A 97 -11.23 -13.20 5.08
CA ILE A 97 -10.67 -11.99 5.71
C ILE A 97 -9.39 -12.37 6.45
N LEU A 98 -8.29 -11.72 6.05
CA LEU A 98 -6.99 -11.81 6.70
C LEU A 98 -6.65 -10.47 7.35
N ILE A 99 -6.26 -10.49 8.62
CA ILE A 99 -5.79 -9.31 9.36
C ILE A 99 -4.27 -9.23 9.25
N THR A 100 -3.78 -8.07 8.86
CA THR A 100 -2.34 -7.80 8.75
C THR A 100 -1.98 -6.48 9.45
N PRO A 101 -0.71 -6.25 9.81
CA PRO A 101 -0.23 -4.96 10.31
C PRO A 101 -0.28 -3.86 9.23
N GLY A 102 -1.49 -3.58 8.72
CA GLY A 102 -1.76 -2.63 7.66
C GLY A 102 -1.66 -3.21 6.25
N SER A 103 -2.28 -2.51 5.28
CA SER A 103 -2.33 -2.92 3.87
C SER A 103 -0.95 -3.01 3.20
N LYS A 104 0.04 -2.29 3.72
CA LYS A 104 1.40 -2.31 3.17
C LYS A 104 2.04 -3.69 3.28
N GLU A 105 1.88 -4.37 4.41
CA GLU A 105 2.36 -5.74 4.60
C GLU A 105 1.53 -6.73 3.79
N ALA A 106 0.19 -6.61 3.82
CA ALA A 106 -0.69 -7.47 3.01
C ALA A 106 -0.29 -7.47 1.54
N MET A 107 -0.02 -6.29 0.98
CA MET A 107 0.40 -6.16 -0.41
C MET A 107 1.76 -6.79 -0.68
N LEU A 108 2.74 -6.62 0.21
CA LEU A 108 4.04 -7.28 0.07
C LEU A 108 3.89 -8.80 0.04
N LEU A 109 3.07 -9.36 0.93
CA LEU A 109 2.79 -10.80 0.96
C LEU A 109 2.12 -11.29 -0.34
N ILE A 110 1.17 -10.51 -0.87
CA ILE A 110 0.55 -10.79 -2.17
C ILE A 110 1.60 -10.79 -3.28
N HIS A 111 2.46 -9.78 -3.35
CA HIS A 111 3.52 -9.71 -4.36
C HIS A 111 4.51 -10.89 -4.26
N ILE A 112 4.85 -11.33 -3.05
CA ILE A 112 5.73 -12.49 -2.85
C ILE A 112 5.05 -13.79 -3.27
N ALA A 113 3.76 -13.94 -2.97
CA ALA A 113 3.00 -15.16 -3.25
C ALA A 113 2.55 -15.28 -4.71
N PHE A 114 2.42 -14.16 -5.42
CA PHE A 114 1.84 -14.13 -6.76
C PHE A 114 2.88 -14.39 -7.85
N ASN A 115 2.62 -15.40 -8.68
CA ASN A 115 3.42 -15.67 -9.86
C ASN A 115 2.81 -15.00 -11.10
N GLY A 116 3.22 -13.75 -11.35
CA GLY A 116 2.71 -12.95 -12.46
C GLY A 116 3.26 -11.54 -12.49
N GLU A 117 2.60 -10.67 -13.25
CA GLU A 117 3.02 -9.29 -13.50
C GLU A 117 1.99 -8.31 -12.92
N ILE A 118 2.42 -7.11 -12.58
CA ILE A 118 1.61 -6.11 -11.85
C ILE A 118 1.36 -4.91 -12.74
N ILE A 119 0.10 -4.49 -12.84
CA ILE A 119 -0.30 -3.25 -13.52
C ILE A 119 -0.59 -2.21 -12.44
N ILE A 120 0.07 -1.06 -12.53
CA ILE A 120 -0.08 0.07 -11.60
C ILE A 120 -0.50 1.30 -12.37
N PRO A 121 -1.70 1.87 -12.11
CA PRO A 121 -2.08 3.17 -12.67
C PRO A 121 -1.15 4.28 -12.17
N ALA A 122 -0.76 5.19 -13.07
CA ALA A 122 0.05 6.36 -12.74
C ALA A 122 -0.81 7.63 -12.71
N PRO A 123 -0.73 8.46 -11.64
CA PRO A 123 0.17 8.33 -10.49
C PRO A 123 -0.29 7.26 -9.50
N GLY A 124 0.66 6.54 -8.92
CA GLY A 124 0.41 5.52 -7.92
C GLY A 124 1.27 5.71 -6.67
N TRP A 125 0.86 5.07 -5.57
CA TRP A 125 1.60 5.15 -4.32
C TRP A 125 3.01 4.58 -4.47
N VAL A 126 3.98 5.32 -3.95
CA VAL A 126 5.43 5.05 -4.09
C VAL A 126 5.90 3.68 -3.59
N SER A 127 5.08 2.97 -2.81
CA SER A 127 5.44 1.64 -2.30
C SER A 127 5.06 0.49 -3.23
N TYR A 128 4.19 0.69 -4.22
CA TYR A 128 3.71 -0.40 -5.08
C TYR A 128 4.84 -1.05 -5.89
N GLU A 129 5.59 -0.24 -6.64
CA GLU A 129 6.67 -0.74 -7.48
C GLU A 129 7.80 -1.40 -6.69
N PRO A 130 8.37 -0.81 -5.60
CA PRO A 130 9.39 -1.47 -4.80
C PRO A 130 8.93 -2.80 -4.19
N GLN A 131 7.67 -2.93 -3.80
CA GLN A 131 7.13 -4.18 -3.29
C GLN A 131 7.03 -5.25 -4.38
N ALA A 132 6.56 -4.88 -5.58
CA ALA A 132 6.53 -5.76 -6.73
C ALA A 132 7.96 -6.24 -7.11
N GLU A 133 8.95 -5.35 -7.09
CA GLU A 133 10.36 -5.70 -7.32
C GLU A 133 10.89 -6.68 -6.26
N ILE A 134 10.55 -6.50 -4.98
CA ILE A 134 10.90 -7.45 -3.91
C ILE A 134 10.27 -8.81 -4.20
N GLY A 135 9.00 -8.86 -4.61
CA GLY A 135 8.29 -10.07 -5.04
C GLY A 135 8.84 -10.69 -6.33
N SER A 136 9.71 -9.98 -7.07
CA SER A 136 10.19 -10.36 -8.41
C SER A 136 9.10 -10.30 -9.48
N ASN A 137 8.05 -9.52 -9.26
CA ASN A 137 7.02 -9.29 -10.23
C ASN A 137 7.44 -8.14 -11.17
N ARG A 138 7.22 -8.31 -12.46
CA ARG A 138 7.41 -7.24 -13.43
C ARG A 138 6.29 -6.21 -13.31
N VAL A 139 6.66 -4.92 -13.30
CA VAL A 139 5.70 -3.82 -13.20
C VAL A 139 5.42 -3.23 -14.58
N HIS A 140 4.15 -2.95 -14.84
CA HIS A 140 3.65 -2.23 -16.00
C HIS A 140 2.87 -1.00 -15.55
N TRP A 141 3.42 0.15 -15.77
CA TRP A 141 2.72 1.40 -15.52
C TRP A 141 1.61 1.61 -16.54
N LEU A 142 0.41 1.88 -16.06
CA LEU A 142 -0.75 2.25 -16.87
C LEU A 142 -0.94 3.76 -16.74
N GLU A 143 -0.55 4.47 -17.77
CA GLU A 143 -0.69 5.92 -17.80
C GLU A 143 -2.16 6.33 -17.72
N THR A 144 -2.45 7.30 -16.87
CA THR A 144 -3.76 7.95 -16.76
C THR A 144 -3.59 9.46 -16.94
N SER A 145 -4.69 10.17 -17.09
CA SER A 145 -4.67 11.60 -17.34
C SER A 145 -5.66 12.37 -16.49
N ARG A 146 -5.48 13.66 -16.39
CA ARG A 146 -6.42 14.55 -15.71
C ARG A 146 -7.83 14.49 -16.32
N SER A 147 -7.94 14.28 -17.63
CA SER A 147 -9.23 14.16 -18.33
C SER A 147 -10.05 12.97 -17.84
N ASN A 148 -9.39 11.91 -17.35
CA ASN A 148 -10.01 10.72 -16.78
C ASN A 148 -9.98 10.74 -15.25
N ASN A 149 -9.85 11.92 -14.63
CA ASN A 149 -9.73 12.09 -13.19
C ASN A 149 -8.63 11.20 -12.57
N TRP A 150 -7.52 10.97 -13.29
CA TRP A 150 -6.40 10.11 -12.89
C TRP A 150 -6.82 8.65 -12.58
N PHE A 151 -7.93 8.20 -13.16
CA PHE A 151 -8.39 6.81 -13.09
C PHE A 151 -8.26 6.12 -14.44
N PRO A 152 -7.84 4.85 -14.50
CA PRO A 152 -7.71 4.14 -15.76
C PRO A 152 -9.10 3.83 -16.34
N THR A 153 -9.24 4.00 -17.64
CA THR A 153 -10.42 3.54 -18.39
C THR A 153 -10.28 2.08 -18.80
N GLY A 154 -11.41 1.40 -19.03
CA GLY A 154 -11.40 0.03 -19.52
C GLY A 154 -10.65 -0.11 -20.85
N LYS A 155 -10.73 0.90 -21.76
CA LYS A 155 -10.00 0.90 -23.03
C LYS A 155 -8.49 0.99 -22.86
N GLU A 156 -8.01 1.84 -21.94
CA GLU A 156 -6.58 1.96 -21.63
C GLU A 156 -6.04 0.66 -21.03
N LEU A 157 -6.81 0.06 -20.11
CA LEU A 157 -6.45 -1.21 -19.50
C LEU A 157 -6.41 -2.34 -20.54
N GLU A 158 -7.42 -2.44 -21.40
CA GLU A 158 -7.46 -3.44 -22.47
C GLU A 158 -6.26 -3.30 -23.42
N LYS A 159 -5.94 -2.08 -23.83
CA LYS A 159 -4.74 -1.80 -24.65
C LYS A 159 -3.47 -2.25 -23.94
N LYS A 160 -3.34 -1.94 -22.64
CA LYS A 160 -2.17 -2.36 -21.85
C LYS A 160 -2.06 -3.88 -21.75
N ILE A 161 -3.15 -4.59 -21.48
CA ILE A 161 -3.17 -6.06 -21.41
C ILE A 161 -2.80 -6.68 -22.76
N LYS A 162 -3.28 -6.14 -23.88
CA LYS A 162 -2.88 -6.59 -25.21
C LYS A 162 -1.38 -6.47 -25.46
N LEU A 163 -0.77 -5.37 -25.00
CA LEU A 163 0.68 -5.14 -25.12
C LEU A 163 1.52 -6.07 -24.23
N ILE A 164 1.03 -6.41 -23.04
CA ILE A 164 1.69 -7.34 -22.10
C ILE A 164 1.60 -8.78 -22.61
N GLY A 165 0.48 -9.13 -23.21
CA GLY A 165 0.15 -10.47 -23.68
C GLY A 165 -0.96 -11.14 -22.87
N LYS A 166 -1.94 -11.72 -23.57
CA LYS A 166 -3.17 -12.25 -22.98
C LYS A 166 -2.97 -13.48 -22.05
N ASN A 167 -1.85 -14.18 -22.20
CA ASN A 167 -1.57 -15.41 -21.46
C ASN A 167 -0.74 -15.19 -20.18
N LYS A 168 -0.72 -13.96 -19.67
CA LYS A 168 -0.02 -13.61 -18.44
C LYS A 168 -0.97 -13.55 -17.26
N ASN A 169 -0.52 -14.02 -16.10
CA ASN A 169 -1.20 -13.73 -14.85
C ASN A 169 -0.94 -12.27 -14.47
N LEU A 170 -2.01 -11.52 -14.26
CA LEU A 170 -1.92 -10.07 -14.00
C LEU A 170 -2.68 -9.70 -12.74
N ILE A 171 -2.09 -8.85 -11.92
CA ILE A 171 -2.78 -8.10 -10.87
C ILE A 171 -2.85 -6.64 -11.30
N LEU A 172 -4.04 -6.06 -11.29
CA LEU A 172 -4.26 -4.62 -11.37
C LEU A 172 -4.43 -4.06 -9.95
N ILE A 173 -3.61 -3.07 -9.59
CA ILE A 173 -3.77 -2.37 -8.32
C ILE A 173 -4.66 -1.15 -8.54
N ILE A 174 -5.81 -1.11 -7.86
CA ILE A 174 -6.70 0.06 -7.83
C ILE A 174 -6.80 0.55 -6.39
N ASN A 175 -6.64 1.86 -6.22
CA ASN A 175 -6.78 2.53 -4.94
C ASN A 175 -7.79 3.68 -5.06
N SER A 176 -8.83 3.67 -4.22
CA SER A 176 -9.87 4.72 -4.20
C SER A 176 -10.28 5.03 -2.75
N PRO A 177 -10.21 6.30 -2.32
CA PRO A 177 -9.54 7.43 -2.98
C PRO A 177 -8.08 7.14 -3.29
N ASN A 178 -7.60 7.52 -4.49
CA ASN A 178 -6.24 7.20 -4.93
C ASN A 178 -5.18 8.02 -4.19
N ASN A 179 -4.10 7.37 -3.82
CA ASN A 179 -2.88 8.03 -3.35
C ASN A 179 -1.86 8.05 -4.51
N PRO A 180 -1.44 9.24 -5.06
CA PRO A 180 -1.56 10.56 -4.43
C PRO A 180 -2.66 11.49 -4.99
N SER A 181 -3.42 11.10 -6.02
CA SER A 181 -4.28 12.04 -6.76
C SER A 181 -5.56 12.44 -6.00
N GLY A 182 -5.99 11.67 -5.01
CA GLY A 182 -7.28 11.84 -4.34
C GLY A 182 -8.49 11.45 -5.20
N ALA A 183 -8.29 10.93 -6.40
CA ALA A 183 -9.35 10.50 -7.31
C ALA A 183 -10.17 9.32 -6.77
N VAL A 184 -11.47 9.33 -7.03
CA VAL A 184 -12.47 8.32 -6.65
C VAL A 184 -13.24 7.86 -7.86
#